data_1d686ddf49bda6634b842c8883f128b6
#
_entry.id   1d686ddf49bda6634b842c8883f128b6
#
_cell.length_a   1.000
_cell.length_b   1.000
_cell.length_c   1.000
_cell.angle_alpha   90.00
_cell.angle_beta   90.00
_cell.angle_gamma   90.00
#
_symmetry.space_group_name_H-M   'P 1'
#
loop_
_entity.id
_entity.type
_entity.pdbx_description
1 polymer ?
#
loop_
_entity_poly.entity_id
_entity_poly.type
_entity_poly.pdbx_seq_one_letter_code
_entity_poly.pdbx_strand_id
1 'polypeptide(L)'
;MGNKAGRRCAGCRKESCNGCSLFNRIQNPKDREVIFPEDFVPDPRQGFGIAFDVGTTTLAALLFDLTDGHQLGALTGVNPGRFAGADVISRITYAAGSEENAKRLQGTLIRRLDEMAEALADGKEISRVTVAGNTAMCESLLGMSVEGLCRAPFHKDYQGCCSKKGEELGFSFLKAAEILVLPSIDGYVGADALSVYTWVKAMDGRKKILAVDIGTNGEVLLFGKDRDFACSAAAGPALEGAAVLQGMGAVEGAIRKVALTGRFPMQDLACQVIGGGEAKGICGSGLISALSQLVRIGVIDESGYIRNAKELRRMGVPVRICQRVREDGEAGERRILLSGEVLQKPVFLTASDIRQLQLAKGAIRAGIETLLQKAQIPAKELWRIYLTGSFGNSLSAEDVTGIGLLPETEKEKITSVSSCAGMGAAMALLSGQVQRKMEEDAEKICHVELAGEPDFQERFLKEMNFPGNEVH
;
A
#
# COMPACT_ATOMS: atom_id res chain seq x y z
N MET A 1 3.89 24.12 36.72
CA MET A 1 3.40 24.60 35.41
C MET A 1 4.59 25.12 34.64
N GLY A 2 5.23 24.28 33.85
CA GLY A 2 6.43 24.61 33.07
C GLY A 2 6.09 24.58 31.58
N ASN A 3 6.17 25.75 30.98
CA ASN A 3 5.93 26.00 29.55
C ASN A 3 7.00 25.28 28.74
N LYS A 4 6.70 24.10 28.18
CA LYS A 4 7.55 23.44 27.18
C LYS A 4 7.31 24.13 25.83
N ALA A 5 8.19 25.09 25.50
CA ALA A 5 8.25 25.67 24.16
C ALA A 5 8.50 24.57 23.17
N GLY A 6 7.50 24.26 22.32
CA GLY A 6 7.60 23.25 21.27
C GLY A 6 8.71 23.64 20.29
N ARG A 7 9.68 22.74 20.09
CA ARG A 7 10.70 22.90 19.06
C ARG A 7 10.06 22.93 17.66
N ARG A 8 10.42 23.91 16.85
CA ARG A 8 9.96 24.06 15.47
C ARG A 8 10.67 23.00 14.60
N CYS A 9 9.91 22.20 13.85
CA CYS A 9 10.54 21.37 12.82
C CYS A 9 11.06 22.26 11.68
N ALA A 10 12.21 21.92 11.09
CA ALA A 10 12.81 22.67 10.01
C ALA A 10 11.84 22.72 8.81
N GLY A 11 11.35 23.90 8.49
CA GLY A 11 10.37 24.15 7.41
C GLY A 11 8.92 24.36 7.84
N CYS A 12 8.59 24.25 9.13
CA CYS A 12 7.23 24.52 9.63
C CYS A 12 7.10 25.95 10.18
N ARG A 13 6.07 26.69 9.73
CA ARG A 13 5.74 28.04 10.22
C ARG A 13 4.79 28.04 11.43
N LYS A 14 4.37 26.88 11.95
CA LYS A 14 3.43 26.74 13.07
C LYS A 14 4.17 26.65 14.41
N GLU A 15 3.62 27.27 15.44
CA GLU A 15 4.21 27.34 16.80
C GLU A 15 4.11 26.05 17.61
N SER A 16 3.33 25.05 17.17
CA SER A 16 3.24 23.73 17.79
C SER A 16 3.05 22.63 16.75
N CYS A 17 3.67 21.47 16.96
CA CYS A 17 3.54 20.28 16.10
C CYS A 17 2.20 19.53 16.25
N ASN A 18 1.32 19.92 17.14
CA ASN A 18 0.00 19.33 17.26
C ASN A 18 -0.85 19.70 16.04
N GLY A 19 -1.04 18.75 15.13
CA GLY A 19 -1.85 18.91 13.91
C GLY A 19 -1.08 19.30 12.65
N CYS A 20 0.23 19.02 12.57
CA CYS A 20 0.99 19.17 11.34
C CYS A 20 0.50 18.16 10.30
N SER A 21 0.12 18.67 9.11
CA SER A 21 -0.30 17.83 7.96
C SER A 21 0.81 16.92 7.39
N LEU A 22 2.05 17.07 7.87
CA LEU A 22 3.20 16.24 7.48
C LEU A 22 3.29 14.95 8.30
N PHE A 23 2.68 14.90 9.50
CA PHE A 23 2.68 13.74 10.38
C PHE A 23 1.26 13.48 10.88
N ASN A 24 0.72 12.32 10.57
CA ASN A 24 -0.47 11.80 11.23
C ASN A 24 -0.02 10.97 12.43
N ARG A 25 0.01 11.58 13.63
CA ARG A 25 0.14 10.80 14.85
C ARG A 25 -1.16 10.02 15.01
N ILE A 26 -1.07 8.72 15.03
CA ILE A 26 -2.24 7.86 15.23
C ILE A 26 -2.64 8.02 16.69
N GLN A 27 -3.76 8.72 16.90
CA GLN A 27 -4.27 9.02 18.25
C GLN A 27 -4.92 7.80 18.91
N ASN A 28 -5.29 6.79 18.11
CA ASN A 28 -5.85 5.55 18.61
C ASN A 28 -4.87 4.41 18.33
N PRO A 29 -4.19 3.86 19.36
CA PRO A 29 -3.24 2.75 19.19
C PRO A 29 -3.83 1.55 18.45
N LYS A 30 -5.15 1.30 18.61
CA LYS A 30 -5.85 0.18 17.97
C LYS A 30 -5.87 0.24 16.44
N ASP A 31 -5.68 1.42 15.82
CA ASP A 31 -5.68 1.55 14.36
C ASP A 31 -4.37 1.06 13.71
N ARG A 32 -3.29 0.90 14.51
CA ARG A 32 -2.01 0.32 14.10
C ARG A 32 -1.35 -0.47 15.24
N GLU A 33 -2.15 -1.17 15.99
CA GLU A 33 -1.65 -2.16 16.93
C GLU A 33 -0.98 -3.29 16.13
N VAL A 34 0.27 -3.59 16.49
CA VAL A 34 0.99 -4.71 15.90
C VAL A 34 0.42 -5.99 16.47
N ILE A 35 -0.04 -6.86 15.59
CA ILE A 35 -0.52 -8.18 15.95
C ILE A 35 0.65 -9.15 15.78
N PHE A 36 1.14 -9.66 16.88
CA PHE A 36 2.13 -10.74 16.88
C PHE A 36 1.45 -12.10 16.93
N PRO A 37 2.08 -13.17 16.37
CA PRO A 37 1.66 -14.54 16.61
C PRO A 37 1.62 -14.85 18.11
N GLU A 38 0.71 -15.74 18.54
CA GLU A 38 0.56 -16.10 19.96
C GLU A 38 1.84 -16.70 20.58
N ASP A 39 2.64 -17.36 19.77
CA ASP A 39 3.91 -18.00 20.16
C ASP A 39 5.14 -17.11 19.92
N PHE A 40 4.93 -15.86 19.49
CA PHE A 40 6.03 -14.93 19.30
C PHE A 40 6.61 -14.46 20.63
N VAL A 41 7.88 -14.72 20.84
CA VAL A 41 8.61 -14.30 22.04
C VAL A 41 9.72 -13.33 21.64
N PRO A 42 9.67 -12.07 22.10
CA PRO A 42 10.76 -11.11 21.91
C PRO A 42 12.07 -11.58 22.59
N ASP A 43 13.22 -11.25 22.01
CA ASP A 43 14.49 -11.35 22.68
C ASP A 43 14.62 -10.15 23.66
N PRO A 44 14.58 -10.32 25.00
CA PRO A 44 14.61 -9.19 25.93
C PRO A 44 15.92 -8.40 25.79
N ARG A 45 15.79 -7.07 25.61
CA ARG A 45 16.91 -6.13 25.50
C ARG A 45 16.55 -4.84 26.22
N GLN A 46 17.53 -4.14 26.75
CA GLN A 46 17.28 -2.82 27.37
C GLN A 46 17.14 -1.72 26.30
N GLY A 47 16.32 -0.74 26.58
CA GLY A 47 16.14 0.46 25.78
C GLY A 47 14.93 0.40 24.84
N PHE A 48 14.92 1.30 23.87
CA PHE A 48 13.79 1.47 22.96
C PHE A 48 14.24 1.28 21.52
N GLY A 49 13.34 0.77 20.70
CA GLY A 49 13.58 0.54 19.28
C GLY A 49 12.45 1.02 18.39
N ILE A 50 12.79 1.28 17.14
CA ILE A 50 11.82 1.71 16.12
C ILE A 50 11.88 0.77 14.92
N ALA A 51 10.71 0.28 14.48
CA ALA A 51 10.56 -0.39 13.18
C ALA A 51 9.99 0.61 12.17
N PHE A 52 10.71 0.83 11.07
CA PHE A 52 10.24 1.63 9.94
C PHE A 52 9.76 0.75 8.80
N ASP A 53 8.61 1.14 8.24
CA ASP A 53 8.12 0.72 6.94
C ASP A 53 8.28 1.91 5.99
N VAL A 54 9.20 1.78 5.03
CA VAL A 54 9.63 2.84 4.11
C VAL A 54 8.99 2.62 2.75
N GLY A 55 7.70 2.95 2.66
CA GLY A 55 6.97 2.89 1.40
C GLY A 55 7.32 4.03 0.45
N THR A 56 6.98 3.87 -0.82
CA THR A 56 7.20 4.90 -1.86
C THR A 56 6.43 6.18 -1.56
N THR A 57 5.20 6.08 -1.08
CA THR A 57 4.32 7.24 -0.80
C THR A 57 4.25 7.57 0.68
N THR A 58 4.19 6.57 1.52
CA THR A 58 3.96 6.69 2.96
C THR A 58 5.08 6.03 3.75
N LEU A 59 5.51 6.69 4.82
CA LEU A 59 6.42 6.15 5.82
C LEU A 59 5.62 5.80 7.06
N ALA A 60 5.93 4.68 7.70
CA ALA A 60 5.41 4.33 9.01
C ALA A 60 6.55 4.05 10.00
N ALA A 61 6.37 4.45 11.25
CA ALA A 61 7.28 4.22 12.36
C ALA A 61 6.51 3.64 13.54
N LEU A 62 7.00 2.55 14.11
CA LEU A 62 6.42 1.85 15.25
C LEU A 62 7.47 1.82 16.37
N LEU A 63 7.14 2.36 17.53
CA LEU A 63 8.03 2.45 18.70
C LEU A 63 7.73 1.31 19.67
N PHE A 64 8.78 0.66 20.15
CA PHE A 64 8.71 -0.47 21.09
C PHE A 64 9.62 -0.27 22.30
N ASP A 65 9.17 -0.76 23.45
CA ASP A 65 10.06 -1.11 24.55
C ASP A 65 10.71 -2.45 24.21
N LEU A 66 12.04 -2.49 24.16
CA LEU A 66 12.78 -3.69 23.82
C LEU A 66 12.87 -4.68 24.99
N THR A 67 12.45 -4.30 26.20
CA THR A 67 12.52 -5.15 27.38
C THR A 67 11.46 -6.25 27.34
N ASP A 68 10.25 -5.90 26.86
CA ASP A 68 9.09 -6.79 26.83
C ASP A 68 8.43 -6.88 25.43
N GLY A 69 8.89 -6.07 24.46
CA GLY A 69 8.31 -5.99 23.13
C GLY A 69 7.01 -5.19 23.04
N HIS A 70 6.64 -4.45 24.10
CA HIS A 70 5.41 -3.67 24.10
C HIS A 70 5.48 -2.47 23.14
N GLN A 71 4.45 -2.31 22.31
CA GLN A 71 4.33 -1.17 21.40
C GLN A 71 3.91 0.09 22.16
N LEU A 72 4.76 1.12 22.12
CA LEU A 72 4.54 2.40 22.80
C LEU A 72 3.88 3.47 21.94
N GLY A 73 3.96 3.34 20.61
CA GLY A 73 3.39 4.32 19.72
C GLY A 73 3.57 4.00 18.23
N ALA A 74 2.87 4.76 17.42
CA ALA A 74 2.98 4.69 15.96
C ALA A 74 2.86 6.09 15.35
N LEU A 75 3.57 6.32 14.26
CA LEU A 75 3.55 7.57 13.50
C LEU A 75 3.58 7.26 12.01
N THR A 76 2.81 8.00 11.23
CA THR A 76 2.90 7.95 9.77
C THR A 76 3.26 9.30 9.20
N GLY A 77 3.96 9.29 8.07
CA GLY A 77 4.33 10.51 7.36
C GLY A 77 4.37 10.27 5.86
N VAL A 78 4.39 11.36 5.11
CA VAL A 78 4.57 11.31 3.65
C VAL A 78 6.04 11.12 3.34
N ASN A 79 6.36 10.22 2.40
CA ASN A 79 7.71 10.05 1.90
C ASN A 79 8.15 11.33 1.16
N PRO A 80 9.21 12.01 1.60
CA PRO A 80 9.65 13.28 1.02
C PRO A 80 10.26 13.11 -0.37
N GLY A 81 10.63 11.90 -0.79
CA GLY A 81 11.21 11.59 -2.10
C GLY A 81 10.30 11.88 -3.30
N ARG A 82 9.06 12.32 -3.07
CA ARG A 82 8.10 12.72 -4.14
C ARG A 82 8.64 13.78 -5.08
N PHE A 83 9.59 14.62 -4.69
CA PHE A 83 10.24 15.58 -5.59
C PHE A 83 11.05 14.91 -6.70
N ALA A 84 11.53 13.69 -6.48
CA ALA A 84 12.28 12.89 -7.45
C ALA A 84 11.39 11.99 -8.32
N GLY A 85 10.10 11.89 -7.99
CA GLY A 85 9.11 11.09 -8.72
C GLY A 85 8.02 10.53 -7.83
N ALA A 86 6.87 10.26 -8.42
CA ALA A 86 5.72 9.71 -7.72
C ALA A 86 5.86 8.18 -7.46
N ASP A 87 6.62 7.48 -8.29
CA ASP A 87 6.81 6.04 -8.29
C ASP A 87 8.30 5.66 -8.12
N VAL A 88 8.54 4.36 -7.94
CA VAL A 88 9.89 3.80 -7.70
C VAL A 88 10.80 4.00 -8.91
N ILE A 89 10.29 3.76 -10.13
CA ILE A 89 11.09 3.84 -11.37
C ILE A 89 11.58 5.27 -11.59
N SER A 90 10.70 6.26 -11.43
CA SER A 90 11.06 7.67 -11.53
C SER A 90 12.14 8.05 -10.53
N ARG A 91 12.11 7.52 -9.30
CA ARG A 91 13.14 7.78 -8.27
C ARG A 91 14.46 7.11 -8.58
N ILE A 92 14.43 5.87 -9.06
CA ILE A 92 15.62 5.17 -9.56
C ILE A 92 16.27 5.98 -10.67
N THR A 93 15.49 6.41 -11.67
CA THR A 93 15.97 7.23 -12.79
C THR A 93 16.57 8.56 -12.31
N TYR A 94 15.93 9.22 -11.33
CA TYR A 94 16.44 10.45 -10.74
C TYR A 94 17.78 10.23 -10.02
N ALA A 95 17.87 9.19 -9.18
CA ALA A 95 19.08 8.87 -8.41
C ALA A 95 20.24 8.44 -9.32
N ALA A 96 19.97 7.62 -10.34
CA ALA A 96 20.97 7.18 -11.32
C ALA A 96 21.48 8.31 -12.22
N GLY A 97 20.75 9.45 -12.29
CA GLY A 97 21.12 10.58 -13.11
C GLY A 97 22.40 11.33 -12.67
N SER A 98 22.72 11.33 -11.38
CA SER A 98 23.98 11.85 -10.81
C SER A 98 24.15 11.48 -9.36
N GLU A 99 25.40 11.47 -8.88
CA GLU A 99 25.75 11.25 -7.48
C GLU A 99 25.11 12.32 -6.55
N GLU A 100 24.99 13.56 -7.01
CA GLU A 100 24.31 14.63 -6.27
C GLU A 100 22.83 14.33 -6.07
N ASN A 101 22.14 13.83 -7.10
CA ASN A 101 20.75 13.41 -7.04
C ASN A 101 20.57 12.25 -6.04
N ALA A 102 21.43 11.24 -6.09
CA ALA A 102 21.40 10.12 -5.16
C ALA A 102 21.59 10.59 -3.71
N LYS A 103 22.60 11.41 -3.43
CA LYS A 103 22.86 12.01 -2.11
C LYS A 103 21.70 12.88 -1.62
N ARG A 104 21.06 13.64 -2.52
CA ARG A 104 19.90 14.46 -2.19
C ARG A 104 18.71 13.62 -1.79
N LEU A 105 18.45 12.53 -2.53
CA LEU A 105 17.35 11.60 -2.24
C LEU A 105 17.59 10.92 -0.88
N GLN A 106 18.79 10.36 -0.66
CA GLN A 106 19.24 9.76 0.59
C GLN A 106 19.08 10.72 1.77
N GLY A 107 19.71 11.88 1.71
CA GLY A 107 19.70 12.85 2.83
C GLY A 107 18.31 13.38 3.16
N THR A 108 17.43 13.46 2.15
CA THR A 108 16.03 13.86 2.37
C THR A 108 15.23 12.76 3.07
N LEU A 109 15.45 11.50 2.72
CA LEU A 109 14.83 10.34 3.38
C LEU A 109 15.33 10.23 4.83
N ILE A 110 16.66 10.23 5.05
CA ILE A 110 17.27 10.13 6.37
C ILE A 110 16.74 11.20 7.32
N ARG A 111 16.72 12.46 6.86
CA ARG A 111 16.17 13.56 7.66
C ARG A 111 14.72 13.32 8.07
N ARG A 112 13.90 12.79 7.17
CA ARG A 112 12.50 12.49 7.48
C ARG A 112 12.35 11.38 8.50
N LEU A 113 13.10 10.29 8.36
CA LEU A 113 13.09 9.20 9.34
C LEU A 113 13.59 9.67 10.72
N ASP A 114 14.61 10.52 10.74
CA ASP A 114 15.17 11.11 11.96
C ASP A 114 14.14 12.01 12.69
N GLU A 115 13.45 12.89 11.94
CA GLU A 115 12.36 13.73 12.45
C GLU A 115 11.20 12.87 13.00
N MET A 116 10.84 11.78 12.32
CA MET A 116 9.79 10.87 12.78
C MET A 116 10.21 10.13 14.05
N ALA A 117 11.45 9.68 14.12
CA ALA A 117 12.00 9.02 15.31
C ALA A 117 12.01 9.98 16.51
N GLU A 118 12.51 11.21 16.37
CA GLU A 118 12.54 12.21 17.44
C GLU A 118 11.13 12.52 17.94
N ALA A 119 10.16 12.71 17.03
CA ALA A 119 8.78 13.00 17.38
C ALA A 119 8.08 11.84 18.10
N LEU A 120 8.41 10.58 17.73
CA LEU A 120 7.80 9.40 18.31
C LEU A 120 8.44 8.99 19.64
N ALA A 121 9.76 9.16 19.76
CA ALA A 121 10.53 8.77 20.94
C ALA A 121 10.13 9.53 22.22
N ASP A 122 9.64 10.76 22.11
CA ASP A 122 9.20 11.59 23.25
C ASP A 122 10.25 11.65 24.39
N GLY A 123 11.50 11.89 23.99
CA GLY A 123 12.64 12.00 24.91
C GLY A 123 13.33 10.69 25.28
N LYS A 124 12.87 9.55 24.78
CA LYS A 124 13.52 8.24 24.95
C LYS A 124 14.73 8.12 24.02
N GLU A 125 15.79 7.47 24.49
CA GLU A 125 16.93 7.12 23.66
C GLU A 125 16.62 5.86 22.85
N ILE A 126 16.74 5.96 21.52
CA ILE A 126 16.54 4.84 20.62
C ILE A 126 17.89 4.15 20.38
N SER A 127 17.97 2.88 20.79
CA SER A 127 19.19 2.08 20.65
C SER A 127 19.22 1.26 19.36
N ARG A 128 18.06 0.91 18.82
CA ARG A 128 17.95 0.00 17.68
C ARG A 128 16.81 0.40 16.74
N VAL A 129 17.08 0.22 15.43
CA VAL A 129 16.12 0.51 14.37
C VAL A 129 16.14 -0.63 13.36
N THR A 130 14.96 -1.09 12.92
CA THR A 130 14.84 -1.92 11.71
C THR A 130 14.16 -1.13 10.62
N VAL A 131 14.58 -1.35 9.38
CA VAL A 131 14.02 -0.69 8.20
C VAL A 131 13.60 -1.74 7.18
N ALA A 132 12.30 -1.78 6.89
CA ALA A 132 11.72 -2.47 5.75
C ALA A 132 11.32 -1.46 4.68
N GLY A 133 11.46 -1.80 3.42
CA GLY A 133 11.04 -0.98 2.28
C GLY A 133 11.35 -1.70 0.97
N ASN A 134 10.88 -1.14 -0.13
CA ASN A 134 11.28 -1.72 -1.41
C ASN A 134 12.79 -1.55 -1.62
N THR A 135 13.36 -2.37 -2.51
CA THR A 135 14.81 -2.45 -2.71
C THR A 135 15.44 -1.08 -3.00
N ALA A 136 14.82 -0.29 -3.87
CA ALA A 136 15.35 1.04 -4.21
C ALA A 136 15.36 2.01 -3.02
N MET A 137 14.37 1.93 -2.12
CA MET A 137 14.36 2.75 -0.90
C MET A 137 15.43 2.30 0.09
N CYS A 138 15.64 0.99 0.22
CA CYS A 138 16.68 0.43 1.07
C CYS A 138 18.08 0.79 0.57
N GLU A 139 18.37 0.63 -0.73
CA GLU A 139 19.65 1.01 -1.35
C GLU A 139 19.90 2.51 -1.26
N SER A 140 18.88 3.33 -1.53
CA SER A 140 18.99 4.78 -1.37
C SER A 140 19.31 5.18 0.09
N LEU A 141 18.68 4.53 1.08
CA LEU A 141 18.99 4.77 2.49
C LEU A 141 20.42 4.40 2.85
N LEU A 142 20.91 3.27 2.33
CA LEU A 142 22.29 2.80 2.53
C LEU A 142 23.34 3.62 1.75
N GLY A 143 22.93 4.52 0.86
CA GLY A 143 23.81 5.26 -0.03
C GLY A 143 24.46 4.41 -1.11
N MET A 144 23.83 3.28 -1.44
CA MET A 144 24.28 2.39 -2.51
C MET A 144 23.81 2.87 -3.89
N SER A 145 24.42 2.34 -4.95
CA SER A 145 23.98 2.59 -6.31
C SER A 145 22.62 1.92 -6.55
N VAL A 146 21.77 2.57 -7.30
CA VAL A 146 20.50 2.00 -7.79
C VAL A 146 20.57 1.62 -9.27
N GLU A 147 21.77 1.65 -9.86
CA GLU A 147 21.95 1.36 -11.30
C GLU A 147 21.57 -0.06 -11.67
N GLY A 148 21.79 -1.02 -10.75
CA GLY A 148 21.36 -2.40 -10.91
C GLY A 148 19.86 -2.57 -11.10
N LEU A 149 19.07 -1.61 -10.63
CA LEU A 149 17.62 -1.58 -10.78
C LEU A 149 17.14 -0.88 -12.07
N CYS A 150 18.06 -0.26 -12.84
CA CYS A 150 17.68 0.50 -14.04
C CYS A 150 17.45 -0.37 -15.28
N ARG A 151 18.05 -1.53 -15.36
CA ARG A 151 18.06 -2.38 -16.55
C ARG A 151 17.97 -3.86 -16.20
N ALA A 152 17.25 -4.60 -17.02
CA ALA A 152 17.18 -6.06 -16.90
C ALA A 152 18.54 -6.71 -17.27
N PRO A 153 18.95 -7.78 -16.56
CA PRO A 153 18.29 -8.35 -15.40
C PRO A 153 18.44 -7.42 -14.20
N PHE A 154 17.29 -7.09 -13.59
CA PHE A 154 17.29 -6.23 -12.41
C PHE A 154 17.93 -6.95 -11.22
N HIS A 155 18.88 -6.30 -10.55
CA HIS A 155 19.56 -6.88 -9.40
C HIS A 155 19.72 -5.85 -8.27
N LYS A 156 19.76 -6.35 -7.06
CA LYS A 156 20.01 -5.58 -5.83
C LYS A 156 21.52 -5.57 -5.51
N ASP A 157 21.99 -4.47 -4.94
CA ASP A 157 23.40 -4.31 -4.58
C ASP A 157 23.71 -4.75 -3.15
N TYR A 158 22.71 -5.03 -2.30
CA TYR A 158 22.92 -5.57 -0.96
C TYR A 158 22.30 -6.95 -0.76
N GLN A 159 22.93 -7.76 0.09
CA GLN A 159 22.46 -9.09 0.45
C GLN A 159 22.39 -9.22 1.98
N GLY A 160 21.43 -10.03 2.45
CA GLY A 160 21.19 -10.23 3.87
C GLY A 160 20.75 -8.96 4.59
N CYS A 161 20.84 -8.98 5.91
CA CYS A 161 20.65 -7.81 6.75
C CYS A 161 21.87 -6.89 6.67
N CYS A 162 21.66 -5.59 6.46
CA CYS A 162 22.74 -4.60 6.45
C CYS A 162 22.66 -3.73 7.72
N SER A 163 23.62 -3.91 8.65
CA SER A 163 23.73 -3.13 9.88
C SER A 163 24.73 -2.00 9.74
N LYS A 164 24.31 -0.78 10.15
CA LYS A 164 25.15 0.42 10.20
C LYS A 164 24.86 1.21 11.47
N LYS A 165 25.83 2.03 11.92
CA LYS A 165 25.52 3.06 12.91
C LYS A 165 24.79 4.22 12.25
N GLY A 166 23.85 4.84 12.98
CA GLY A 166 23.10 5.97 12.43
C GLY A 166 23.99 7.12 11.97
N GLU A 167 25.12 7.38 12.66
CA GLU A 167 26.11 8.38 12.25
C GLU A 167 26.76 8.10 10.89
N GLU A 168 27.02 6.82 10.57
CA GLU A 168 27.58 6.41 9.28
C GLU A 168 26.64 6.72 8.11
N LEU A 169 25.31 6.68 8.37
CA LEU A 169 24.28 7.00 7.39
C LEU A 169 23.92 8.49 7.37
N GLY A 170 24.36 9.27 8.38
CA GLY A 170 24.09 10.70 8.48
C GLY A 170 22.84 11.04 9.30
N PHE A 171 22.34 10.15 10.14
CA PHE A 171 21.30 10.46 11.13
C PHE A 171 21.85 11.39 12.24
N SER A 172 21.03 12.28 12.71
CA SER A 172 21.36 13.23 13.80
C SER A 172 20.78 12.78 15.13
N PHE A 173 19.47 12.51 15.19
CA PHE A 173 18.81 12.00 16.38
C PHE A 173 19.16 10.54 16.64
N LEU A 174 19.11 9.71 15.60
CA LEU A 174 19.43 8.27 15.65
C LEU A 174 20.93 7.97 15.50
N LYS A 175 21.84 8.94 15.66
CA LYS A 175 23.29 8.79 15.41
C LYS A 175 23.93 7.59 16.12
N ALA A 176 23.54 7.33 17.38
CA ALA A 176 24.07 6.24 18.18
C ALA A 176 23.33 4.90 17.98
N ALA A 177 22.17 4.91 17.34
CA ALA A 177 21.36 3.73 17.13
C ALA A 177 22.02 2.77 16.13
N GLU A 178 21.81 1.48 16.33
CA GLU A 178 22.05 0.45 15.31
C GLU A 178 20.89 0.47 14.31
N ILE A 179 21.16 0.79 13.05
CA ILE A 179 20.21 0.79 11.95
C ILE A 179 20.39 -0.49 11.17
N LEU A 180 19.38 -1.36 11.21
CA LEU A 180 19.35 -2.63 10.50
C LEU A 180 18.39 -2.52 9.33
N VAL A 181 18.90 -2.47 8.11
CA VAL A 181 18.10 -2.58 6.89
C VAL A 181 17.89 -4.06 6.60
N LEU A 182 16.62 -4.46 6.50
CA LEU A 182 16.21 -5.85 6.32
C LEU A 182 16.48 -6.33 4.88
N PRO A 183 16.67 -7.66 4.68
CA PRO A 183 17.01 -8.18 3.35
C PRO A 183 15.84 -8.04 2.37
N SER A 184 16.14 -7.77 1.12
CA SER A 184 15.19 -7.83 0.00
C SER A 184 15.18 -9.24 -0.61
N ILE A 185 14.06 -9.64 -1.20
CA ILE A 185 13.97 -10.89 -1.97
C ILE A 185 14.77 -10.71 -3.27
N ASP A 186 14.46 -9.66 -4.06
CA ASP A 186 15.16 -9.36 -5.30
C ASP A 186 15.03 -7.88 -5.68
N GLY A 187 15.44 -7.49 -6.89
CA GLY A 187 15.51 -6.11 -7.36
C GLY A 187 14.22 -5.30 -7.17
N TYR A 188 13.06 -5.86 -7.47
CA TYR A 188 11.77 -5.19 -7.30
C TYR A 188 10.88 -5.79 -6.21
N VAL A 189 11.34 -6.80 -5.50
CA VAL A 189 10.62 -7.40 -4.37
C VAL A 189 11.45 -7.16 -3.11
N GLY A 190 11.11 -6.11 -2.39
CA GLY A 190 11.91 -5.52 -1.33
C GLY A 190 11.80 -6.20 0.03
N ALA A 191 12.40 -5.54 1.02
CA ALA A 191 12.34 -5.93 2.41
C ALA A 191 10.92 -5.74 3.01
N ASP A 192 10.11 -4.86 2.44
CA ASP A 192 8.69 -4.70 2.74
C ASP A 192 7.92 -5.99 2.41
N ALA A 193 8.04 -6.51 1.20
CA ALA A 193 7.44 -7.76 0.79
C ALA A 193 7.92 -8.95 1.62
N LEU A 194 9.24 -9.03 1.92
CA LEU A 194 9.78 -10.06 2.81
C LEU A 194 9.24 -9.93 4.24
N SER A 195 9.02 -8.72 4.72
CA SER A 195 8.41 -8.46 6.03
C SER A 195 6.95 -8.93 6.07
N VAL A 196 6.18 -8.68 4.99
CA VAL A 196 4.83 -9.25 4.83
C VAL A 196 4.88 -10.77 4.83
N TYR A 197 5.79 -11.36 4.04
CA TYR A 197 5.99 -12.81 4.01
C TYR A 197 6.27 -13.38 5.40
N THR A 198 7.19 -12.77 6.14
CA THR A 198 7.61 -13.20 7.48
C THR A 198 6.45 -13.18 8.45
N TRP A 199 5.67 -12.09 8.45
CA TRP A 199 4.49 -11.98 9.31
C TRP A 199 3.42 -13.00 8.96
N VAL A 200 3.05 -13.15 7.69
CA VAL A 200 2.04 -14.13 7.24
C VAL A 200 2.47 -15.56 7.57
N LYS A 201 3.74 -15.89 7.34
CA LYS A 201 4.30 -17.21 7.67
C LYS A 201 4.24 -17.53 9.15
N ALA A 202 4.47 -16.54 10.01
CA ALA A 202 4.40 -16.70 11.44
C ALA A 202 2.94 -16.80 11.95
N MET A 203 2.02 -16.02 11.37
CA MET A 203 0.61 -16.01 11.75
C MET A 203 -0.16 -17.28 11.36
N ASP A 204 0.13 -17.85 10.21
CA ASP A 204 -0.65 -18.98 9.68
C ASP A 204 0.20 -20.24 9.46
N GLY A 205 1.44 -20.13 8.98
CA GLY A 205 2.37 -21.26 8.77
C GLY A 205 1.92 -22.31 7.75
N ARG A 206 0.75 -22.12 7.13
CA ARG A 206 0.15 -23.07 6.19
C ARG A 206 0.62 -22.82 4.75
N LYS A 207 0.33 -23.77 3.88
CA LYS A 207 0.56 -23.65 2.44
C LYS A 207 -0.71 -23.22 1.72
N LYS A 208 -0.55 -22.80 0.46
CA LYS A 208 -1.63 -22.28 -0.38
C LYS A 208 -2.25 -21.00 0.19
N ILE A 209 -1.39 -20.11 0.68
CA ILE A 209 -1.76 -18.77 1.12
C ILE A 209 -1.28 -17.78 0.05
N LEU A 210 -2.14 -16.83 -0.28
CA LEU A 210 -1.82 -15.70 -1.11
C LEU A 210 -1.75 -14.46 -0.21
N ALA A 211 -0.70 -13.66 -0.32
CA ALA A 211 -0.65 -12.34 0.28
C ALA A 211 -0.43 -11.29 -0.82
N VAL A 212 -1.22 -10.23 -0.78
CA VAL A 212 -1.16 -9.13 -1.75
C VAL A 212 -0.99 -7.84 -0.98
N ASP A 213 0.16 -7.21 -1.15
CA ASP A 213 0.43 -5.87 -0.63
C ASP A 213 0.06 -4.85 -1.70
N ILE A 214 -0.95 -4.03 -1.39
CA ILE A 214 -1.50 -3.08 -2.35
C ILE A 214 -0.95 -1.69 -2.02
N GLY A 215 0.03 -1.26 -2.80
CA GLY A 215 0.64 0.06 -2.76
C GLY A 215 0.74 0.70 -4.15
N THR A 216 1.78 1.48 -4.38
CA THR A 216 2.15 2.01 -5.71
C THR A 216 2.55 0.86 -6.65
N ASN A 217 3.21 -0.17 -6.11
CA ASN A 217 3.32 -1.48 -6.72
C ASN A 217 2.34 -2.44 -6.04
N GLY A 218 2.07 -3.57 -6.66
CA GLY A 218 1.34 -4.67 -6.06
C GLY A 218 2.29 -5.84 -5.83
N GLU A 219 2.82 -5.99 -4.62
CA GLU A 219 3.63 -7.15 -4.27
C GLU A 219 2.73 -8.35 -3.99
N VAL A 220 2.99 -9.43 -4.71
CA VAL A 220 2.23 -10.68 -4.60
C VAL A 220 3.14 -11.79 -4.08
N LEU A 221 2.73 -12.42 -2.99
CA LEU A 221 3.44 -13.51 -2.34
C LEU A 221 2.53 -14.75 -2.34
N LEU A 222 3.03 -15.89 -2.82
CA LEU A 222 2.31 -17.14 -2.83
C LEU A 222 3.09 -18.21 -2.07
N PHE A 223 2.52 -18.68 -0.96
CA PHE A 223 3.02 -19.82 -0.18
C PHE A 223 2.62 -21.11 -0.89
N GLY A 224 3.50 -21.57 -1.74
CA GLY A 224 3.28 -22.74 -2.57
C GLY A 224 3.36 -24.06 -1.81
N LYS A 225 3.16 -25.17 -2.49
CA LYS A 225 3.27 -26.51 -1.89
C LYS A 225 4.72 -26.87 -1.58
N ASP A 226 5.59 -26.72 -2.58
CA ASP A 226 6.99 -27.14 -2.53
C ASP A 226 7.93 -25.95 -2.49
N ARG A 227 7.53 -24.82 -3.07
CA ARG A 227 8.30 -23.58 -3.16
C ARG A 227 7.37 -22.39 -3.03
N ASP A 228 7.87 -21.34 -2.40
CA ASP A 228 7.16 -20.07 -2.26
C ASP A 228 7.59 -19.11 -3.38
N PHE A 229 6.67 -18.29 -3.84
CA PHE A 229 6.88 -17.39 -4.99
C PHE A 229 6.57 -15.94 -4.61
N ALA A 230 7.27 -15.02 -5.25
CA ALA A 230 7.02 -13.60 -5.12
C ALA A 230 7.11 -12.89 -6.48
N CYS A 231 6.31 -11.87 -6.69
CA CYS A 231 6.48 -10.94 -7.80
C CYS A 231 6.05 -9.53 -7.40
N SER A 232 6.48 -8.54 -8.15
CA SER A 232 6.02 -7.16 -8.03
C SER A 232 5.33 -6.76 -9.33
N ALA A 233 4.07 -6.35 -9.25
CA ALA A 233 3.28 -5.86 -10.36
C ALA A 233 3.29 -4.33 -10.38
N ALA A 234 3.60 -3.74 -11.53
CA ALA A 234 3.59 -2.28 -11.72
C ALA A 234 2.13 -1.78 -11.78
N ALA A 235 1.48 -1.68 -10.62
CA ALA A 235 0.09 -1.26 -10.48
C ALA A 235 -0.11 0.23 -10.75
N GLY A 236 0.91 1.04 -10.52
CA GLY A 236 0.80 2.50 -10.58
C GLY A 236 0.06 3.09 -9.38
N PRO A 237 0.03 4.42 -9.24
CA PRO A 237 -0.44 5.08 -8.03
C PRO A 237 -1.97 5.29 -7.96
N ALA A 238 -2.76 4.71 -8.88
CA ALA A 238 -4.21 4.92 -8.95
C ALA A 238 -4.91 4.47 -7.66
N LEU A 239 -4.47 3.34 -7.11
CA LEU A 239 -5.01 2.81 -5.86
C LEU A 239 -4.69 3.70 -4.65
N GLU A 240 -3.66 4.54 -4.70
CA GLU A 240 -3.34 5.53 -3.68
C GLU A 240 -4.05 6.89 -3.90
N GLY A 241 -4.94 6.97 -4.89
CA GLY A 241 -5.67 8.19 -5.25
C GLY A 241 -4.89 9.17 -6.12
N ALA A 242 -3.67 8.84 -6.52
CA ALA A 242 -2.94 9.59 -7.54
C ALA A 242 -3.34 9.08 -8.94
N ALA A 243 -3.16 9.89 -9.96
CA ALA A 243 -3.63 9.63 -11.34
C ALA A 243 -5.18 9.50 -11.50
N VAL A 244 -5.94 9.82 -10.46
CA VAL A 244 -7.41 9.93 -10.46
C VAL A 244 -7.79 11.40 -10.37
N LEU A 245 -8.72 11.87 -11.19
CA LEU A 245 -9.02 13.31 -11.36
C LEU A 245 -9.31 14.03 -10.03
N GLN A 246 -10.15 13.43 -9.20
CA GLN A 246 -10.47 13.94 -7.86
C GLN A 246 -9.99 12.96 -6.77
N GLY A 247 -8.89 12.26 -7.07
CA GLY A 247 -8.26 11.34 -6.14
C GLY A 247 -7.52 12.07 -5.02
N MET A 248 -7.55 11.49 -3.84
CA MET A 248 -6.84 12.00 -2.66
C MET A 248 -6.47 10.87 -1.70
N GLY A 249 -5.57 11.15 -0.78
CA GLY A 249 -5.27 10.22 0.30
C GLY A 249 -6.49 9.98 1.22
N ALA A 250 -6.42 8.96 2.05
CA ALA A 250 -7.46 8.62 3.03
C ALA A 250 -7.46 9.62 4.21
N VAL A 251 -7.84 10.88 3.94
CA VAL A 251 -7.90 11.99 4.90
C VAL A 251 -9.31 12.57 4.94
N GLU A 252 -9.54 13.50 5.87
CA GLU A 252 -10.84 14.18 6.02
C GLU A 252 -11.34 14.77 4.71
N GLY A 253 -12.60 14.47 4.37
CA GLY A 253 -13.24 14.86 3.12
C GLY A 253 -13.11 13.82 1.99
N ALA A 254 -12.34 12.74 2.16
CA ALA A 254 -12.25 11.67 1.17
C ALA A 254 -13.45 10.72 1.24
N ILE A 255 -14.06 10.40 0.10
CA ILE A 255 -15.00 9.28 0.00
C ILE A 255 -14.20 7.99 0.17
N ARG A 256 -14.50 7.21 1.21
CA ARG A 256 -13.83 5.94 1.52
C ARG A 256 -14.64 4.70 1.16
N LYS A 257 -15.95 4.85 1.04
CA LYS A 257 -16.87 3.76 0.70
C LYS A 257 -18.08 4.30 -0.05
N VAL A 258 -18.56 3.54 -1.03
CA VAL A 258 -19.81 3.78 -1.75
C VAL A 258 -20.69 2.55 -1.58
N ALA A 259 -21.94 2.75 -1.27
CA ALA A 259 -22.91 1.68 -1.09
C ALA A 259 -24.22 1.99 -1.84
N LEU A 260 -24.87 0.95 -2.33
CA LEU A 260 -26.23 1.05 -2.85
C LEU A 260 -27.20 1.04 -1.66
N THR A 261 -28.04 2.06 -1.57
CA THR A 261 -29.01 2.23 -0.47
C THR A 261 -30.43 2.40 -0.98
N GLY A 262 -31.40 2.18 -0.09
CA GLY A 262 -32.82 2.23 -0.45
C GLY A 262 -33.34 0.91 -1.02
N ARG A 263 -34.62 0.90 -1.38
CA ARG A 263 -35.30 -0.24 -1.99
C ARG A 263 -35.64 0.09 -3.44
N PHE A 264 -35.60 -0.91 -4.32
CA PHE A 264 -36.04 -0.78 -5.68
C PHE A 264 -37.51 -0.28 -5.72
N PRO A 265 -37.85 0.66 -6.61
CA PRO A 265 -37.05 1.32 -7.64
C PRO A 265 -36.36 2.64 -7.19
N MET A 266 -36.35 2.95 -5.90
CA MET A 266 -35.84 4.20 -5.33
C MET A 266 -34.40 4.08 -4.81
N GLN A 267 -33.69 3.05 -5.24
CA GLN A 267 -32.28 2.87 -4.87
C GLN A 267 -31.39 4.00 -5.39
N ASP A 268 -30.37 4.34 -4.59
CA ASP A 268 -29.38 5.35 -4.93
C ASP A 268 -28.01 5.01 -4.31
N LEU A 269 -26.97 5.71 -4.74
CA LEU A 269 -25.63 5.61 -4.17
C LEU A 269 -25.51 6.50 -2.93
N ALA A 270 -24.96 5.94 -1.86
CA ALA A 270 -24.57 6.68 -0.66
C ALA A 270 -23.05 6.61 -0.47
N CYS A 271 -22.43 7.74 -0.19
CA CYS A 271 -21.01 7.87 0.03
C CYS A 271 -20.71 8.03 1.52
N GLN A 272 -19.75 7.25 2.02
CA GLN A 272 -19.19 7.46 3.35
C GLN A 272 -17.92 8.30 3.23
N VAL A 273 -17.93 9.49 3.84
CA VAL A 273 -16.85 10.45 3.82
C VAL A 273 -16.06 10.37 5.13
N ILE A 274 -14.74 10.37 5.08
CA ILE A 274 -13.88 10.43 6.26
C ILE A 274 -14.11 11.78 6.95
N GLY A 275 -14.35 11.77 8.27
CA GLY A 275 -14.70 12.95 9.05
C GLY A 275 -16.19 13.34 8.98
N GLY A 276 -17.01 12.65 8.17
CA GLY A 276 -18.49 12.83 8.12
C GLY A 276 -18.98 14.13 7.50
N GLY A 277 -18.09 14.94 6.92
CA GLY A 277 -18.40 16.22 6.28
C GLY A 277 -18.66 16.12 4.77
N GLU A 278 -18.47 17.24 4.09
CA GLU A 278 -18.60 17.35 2.62
C GLU A 278 -17.49 16.57 1.92
N ALA A 279 -17.86 15.85 0.84
CA ALA A 279 -16.89 15.14 0.02
C ALA A 279 -16.04 16.12 -0.81
N LYS A 280 -14.72 15.98 -0.71
CA LYS A 280 -13.73 16.79 -1.46
C LYS A 280 -13.06 16.00 -2.58
N GLY A 281 -13.13 14.68 -2.53
CA GLY A 281 -12.55 13.75 -3.47
C GLY A 281 -12.78 12.30 -3.04
N ILE A 282 -12.03 11.38 -3.65
CA ILE A 282 -12.15 9.94 -3.43
C ILE A 282 -10.78 9.34 -3.13
N CYS A 283 -10.67 8.50 -2.08
CA CYS A 283 -9.46 7.73 -1.84
C CYS A 283 -9.54 6.35 -2.52
N GLY A 284 -8.43 5.62 -2.53
CA GLY A 284 -8.33 4.35 -3.24
C GLY A 284 -9.38 3.31 -2.82
N SER A 285 -9.66 3.17 -1.51
CA SER A 285 -10.72 2.26 -1.05
C SER A 285 -12.10 2.71 -1.52
N GLY A 286 -12.35 4.02 -1.55
CA GLY A 286 -13.58 4.59 -2.10
C GLY A 286 -13.72 4.33 -3.60
N LEU A 287 -12.62 4.42 -4.35
CA LEU A 287 -12.58 4.14 -5.79
C LEU A 287 -12.93 2.67 -6.09
N ILE A 288 -12.28 1.74 -5.38
CA ILE A 288 -12.57 0.30 -5.48
C ILE A 288 -14.03 0.03 -5.14
N SER A 289 -14.52 0.59 -4.03
CA SER A 289 -15.91 0.41 -3.58
C SER A 289 -16.92 1.00 -4.58
N ALA A 290 -16.66 2.20 -5.10
CA ALA A 290 -17.52 2.83 -6.10
C ALA A 290 -17.64 1.97 -7.36
N LEU A 291 -16.49 1.51 -7.88
CA LEU A 291 -16.46 0.69 -9.09
C LEU A 291 -17.11 -0.69 -8.88
N SER A 292 -16.88 -1.34 -7.74
CA SER A 292 -17.55 -2.58 -7.39
C SER A 292 -19.08 -2.44 -7.45
N GLN A 293 -19.63 -1.37 -6.85
CA GLN A 293 -21.07 -1.13 -6.90
C GLN A 293 -21.57 -0.83 -8.32
N LEU A 294 -20.86 0.04 -9.05
CA LEU A 294 -21.25 0.49 -10.40
C LEU A 294 -21.17 -0.64 -11.44
N VAL A 295 -20.18 -1.51 -11.35
CA VAL A 295 -20.08 -2.73 -12.16
C VAL A 295 -21.23 -3.67 -11.80
N ARG A 296 -21.45 -3.97 -10.51
CA ARG A 296 -22.50 -4.88 -10.05
C ARG A 296 -23.91 -4.50 -10.55
N ILE A 297 -24.23 -3.20 -10.59
CA ILE A 297 -25.55 -2.72 -11.05
C ILE A 297 -25.59 -2.42 -12.56
N GLY A 298 -24.52 -2.72 -13.28
CA GLY A 298 -24.43 -2.56 -14.73
C GLY A 298 -24.32 -1.13 -15.23
N VAL A 299 -23.96 -0.16 -14.40
CA VAL A 299 -23.66 1.22 -14.85
C VAL A 299 -22.37 1.25 -15.65
N ILE A 300 -21.41 0.44 -15.22
CA ILE A 300 -20.14 0.20 -15.93
C ILE A 300 -20.17 -1.25 -16.40
N ASP A 301 -19.82 -1.48 -17.66
CA ASP A 301 -19.70 -2.84 -18.18
C ASP A 301 -18.31 -3.44 -17.93
N GLU A 302 -18.11 -4.67 -18.37
CA GLU A 302 -16.85 -5.40 -18.20
C GLU A 302 -15.65 -4.70 -18.85
N SER A 303 -15.86 -3.95 -19.95
CA SER A 303 -14.81 -3.20 -20.63
C SER A 303 -14.44 -1.87 -19.92
N GLY A 304 -15.20 -1.46 -18.92
CA GLY A 304 -15.07 -0.17 -18.26
C GLY A 304 -15.87 0.96 -18.91
N TYR A 305 -16.73 0.64 -19.89
CA TYR A 305 -17.57 1.62 -20.56
C TYR A 305 -18.71 2.05 -19.64
N ILE A 306 -18.90 3.36 -19.50
CA ILE A 306 -20.03 3.94 -18.76
C ILE A 306 -21.25 3.96 -19.67
N ARG A 307 -22.27 3.17 -19.36
CA ARG A 307 -23.52 3.13 -20.11
C ARG A 307 -24.27 4.45 -19.97
N ASN A 308 -24.92 4.88 -21.04
CA ASN A 308 -25.71 6.10 -21.02
C ASN A 308 -27.07 5.91 -20.29
N ALA A 309 -27.71 7.00 -19.91
CA ALA A 309 -28.96 6.96 -19.16
C ALA A 309 -30.10 6.21 -19.88
N LYS A 310 -30.11 6.17 -21.23
CA LYS A 310 -31.13 5.46 -22.02
C LYS A 310 -30.89 3.94 -21.98
N GLU A 311 -29.62 3.52 -22.07
CA GLU A 311 -29.24 2.10 -21.91
C GLU A 311 -29.62 1.60 -20.51
N LEU A 312 -29.23 2.36 -19.47
CA LEU A 312 -29.53 2.03 -18.07
C LEU A 312 -31.02 1.89 -17.77
N ARG A 313 -31.84 2.80 -18.32
CA ARG A 313 -33.33 2.70 -18.17
C ARG A 313 -33.86 1.45 -18.83
N ARG A 314 -33.35 1.06 -20.00
CA ARG A 314 -33.76 -0.18 -20.67
C ARG A 314 -33.38 -1.43 -19.88
N MET A 315 -32.31 -1.38 -19.13
CA MET A 315 -31.86 -2.45 -18.23
C MET A 315 -32.61 -2.47 -16.89
N GLY A 316 -33.51 -1.51 -16.64
CA GLY A 316 -34.25 -1.42 -15.37
C GLY A 316 -33.44 -0.85 -14.22
N VAL A 317 -32.32 -0.18 -14.48
CA VAL A 317 -31.52 0.48 -13.42
C VAL A 317 -32.34 1.62 -12.80
N PRO A 318 -32.33 1.76 -11.45
CA PRO A 318 -33.11 2.79 -10.76
C PRO A 318 -32.89 4.20 -11.31
N VAL A 319 -33.95 4.98 -11.43
CA VAL A 319 -33.93 6.30 -12.08
C VAL A 319 -32.93 7.25 -11.43
N ARG A 320 -32.79 7.23 -10.09
CA ARG A 320 -31.83 8.06 -9.37
C ARG A 320 -30.39 7.76 -9.78
N ILE A 321 -30.07 6.50 -10.00
CA ILE A 321 -28.75 6.06 -10.49
C ILE A 321 -28.55 6.50 -11.95
N CYS A 322 -29.56 6.34 -12.82
CA CYS A 322 -29.50 6.83 -14.20
C CYS A 322 -29.23 8.34 -14.26
N GLN A 323 -29.78 9.10 -13.30
CA GLN A 323 -29.57 10.55 -13.22
C GLN A 323 -28.17 10.96 -12.76
N ARG A 324 -27.38 10.05 -12.20
CA ARG A 324 -25.96 10.31 -11.81
C ARG A 324 -25.02 10.27 -13.00
N VAL A 325 -25.39 9.60 -14.08
CA VAL A 325 -24.61 9.60 -15.32
C VAL A 325 -24.84 10.94 -16.04
N ARG A 326 -23.76 11.70 -16.20
CA ARG A 326 -23.74 13.00 -16.88
C ARG A 326 -22.96 12.85 -18.18
N GLU A 327 -23.43 13.53 -19.21
CA GLU A 327 -22.75 13.67 -20.50
C GLU A 327 -22.42 15.15 -20.65
N ASP A 328 -21.12 15.48 -20.76
CA ASP A 328 -20.62 16.85 -20.85
C ASP A 328 -19.76 17.04 -22.09
N GLY A 329 -19.83 18.25 -22.63
CA GLY A 329 -19.04 18.68 -23.79
C GLY A 329 -19.51 18.16 -25.14
N GLU A 330 -18.94 18.69 -26.19
CA GLU A 330 -19.25 18.33 -27.59
C GLU A 330 -18.79 16.88 -27.91
N ALA A 331 -17.82 16.33 -27.15
CA ALA A 331 -17.29 14.98 -27.31
C ALA A 331 -18.15 13.91 -26.61
N GLY A 332 -19.17 14.28 -25.83
CA GLY A 332 -20.06 13.34 -25.12
C GLY A 332 -19.34 12.50 -24.07
N GLU A 333 -18.29 13.04 -23.41
CA GLU A 333 -17.62 12.35 -22.32
C GLU A 333 -18.57 12.08 -21.16
N ARG A 334 -18.60 10.82 -20.70
CA ARG A 334 -19.48 10.42 -19.60
C ARG A 334 -18.71 10.39 -18.29
N ARG A 335 -19.40 10.87 -17.26
CA ARG A 335 -18.92 10.82 -15.88
C ARG A 335 -20.07 10.47 -14.94
N ILE A 336 -19.72 9.89 -13.81
CA ILE A 336 -20.71 9.46 -12.81
C ILE A 336 -20.59 10.34 -11.58
N LEU A 337 -21.68 11.01 -11.20
CA LEU A 337 -21.75 11.82 -9.97
C LEU A 337 -21.80 10.88 -8.75
N LEU A 338 -20.78 10.93 -7.91
CA LEU A 338 -20.73 10.18 -6.65
C LEU A 338 -21.37 10.98 -5.51
N SER A 339 -20.98 12.23 -5.34
CA SER A 339 -21.44 13.10 -4.26
C SER A 339 -21.49 14.56 -4.71
N GLY A 340 -22.26 15.39 -3.98
CA GLY A 340 -22.46 16.81 -4.24
C GLY A 340 -23.71 17.09 -5.06
N GLU A 341 -24.31 18.24 -4.80
CA GLU A 341 -25.44 18.83 -5.53
C GLU A 341 -25.10 20.28 -5.90
N VAL A 342 -26.10 21.03 -6.36
CA VAL A 342 -25.93 22.37 -6.93
C VAL A 342 -25.17 23.37 -6.04
N LEU A 343 -25.13 23.17 -4.72
CA LEU A 343 -24.44 24.04 -3.74
C LEU A 343 -23.10 23.51 -3.25
N GLN A 344 -22.69 22.30 -3.62
CA GLN A 344 -21.44 21.65 -3.17
C GLN A 344 -20.61 21.28 -4.38
N LYS A 345 -19.28 21.32 -4.25
CA LYS A 345 -18.39 20.85 -5.33
C LYS A 345 -18.66 19.37 -5.60
N PRO A 346 -19.11 19.02 -6.81
CA PRO A 346 -19.44 17.65 -7.12
C PRO A 346 -18.17 16.79 -7.24
N VAL A 347 -18.25 15.55 -6.74
CA VAL A 347 -17.24 14.52 -6.93
C VAL A 347 -17.73 13.54 -7.99
N PHE A 348 -16.96 13.43 -9.07
CA PHE A 348 -17.25 12.59 -10.22
C PHE A 348 -16.26 11.46 -10.34
N LEU A 349 -16.68 10.38 -10.99
CA LEU A 349 -15.84 9.33 -11.53
C LEU A 349 -15.89 9.42 -13.06
N THR A 350 -14.72 9.47 -13.68
CA THR A 350 -14.56 9.61 -15.13
C THR A 350 -14.14 8.28 -15.79
N ALA A 351 -14.27 8.19 -17.11
CA ALA A 351 -13.76 7.04 -17.87
C ALA A 351 -12.22 6.88 -17.71
N SER A 352 -11.49 8.00 -17.58
CA SER A 352 -10.05 7.99 -17.31
C SER A 352 -9.74 7.35 -15.95
N ASP A 353 -10.51 7.71 -14.89
CA ASP A 353 -10.33 7.13 -13.55
C ASP A 353 -10.58 5.62 -13.55
N ILE A 354 -11.64 5.18 -14.26
CA ILE A 354 -11.95 3.76 -14.45
C ILE A 354 -10.78 3.04 -15.12
N ARG A 355 -10.21 3.63 -16.19
CA ARG A 355 -9.06 3.05 -16.90
C ARG A 355 -7.84 2.94 -16.00
N GLN A 356 -7.56 3.93 -15.16
CA GLN A 356 -6.45 3.87 -14.21
C GLN A 356 -6.61 2.70 -13.23
N LEU A 357 -7.83 2.46 -12.73
CA LEU A 357 -8.06 1.29 -11.87
C LEU A 357 -7.96 -0.04 -12.66
N GLN A 358 -8.45 -0.10 -13.90
CA GLN A 358 -8.32 -1.29 -14.74
C GLN A 358 -6.85 -1.67 -14.94
N LEU A 359 -5.97 -0.69 -15.20
CA LEU A 359 -4.53 -0.92 -15.33
C LEU A 359 -3.95 -1.46 -14.03
N ALA A 360 -4.24 -0.80 -12.91
CA ALA A 360 -3.71 -1.21 -11.60
C ALA A 360 -4.17 -2.63 -11.20
N LYS A 361 -5.49 -2.89 -11.27
CA LYS A 361 -6.03 -4.18 -10.90
C LYS A 361 -5.61 -5.29 -11.87
N GLY A 362 -5.51 -4.97 -13.17
CA GLY A 362 -5.10 -5.91 -14.19
C GLY A 362 -3.68 -6.40 -13.96
N ALA A 363 -2.75 -5.48 -13.60
CA ALA A 363 -1.36 -5.83 -13.31
C ALA A 363 -1.26 -6.76 -12.09
N ILE A 364 -1.93 -6.42 -10.99
CA ILE A 364 -1.93 -7.24 -9.77
C ILE A 364 -2.57 -8.60 -10.04
N ARG A 365 -3.72 -8.63 -10.70
CA ARG A 365 -4.42 -9.88 -10.99
C ARG A 365 -3.63 -10.78 -11.93
N ALA A 366 -3.00 -10.24 -12.97
CA ALA A 366 -2.13 -11.00 -13.87
C ALA A 366 -0.91 -11.57 -13.10
N GLY A 367 -0.34 -10.82 -12.18
CA GLY A 367 0.70 -11.32 -11.28
C GLY A 367 0.23 -12.50 -10.43
N ILE A 368 -0.96 -12.40 -9.82
CA ILE A 368 -1.56 -13.48 -9.04
C ILE A 368 -1.73 -14.75 -9.90
N GLU A 369 -2.34 -14.62 -11.08
CA GLU A 369 -2.57 -15.75 -11.98
C GLU A 369 -1.25 -16.39 -12.47
N THR A 370 -0.22 -15.56 -12.67
CA THR A 370 1.12 -16.05 -13.05
C THR A 370 1.73 -16.89 -11.94
N LEU A 371 1.68 -16.42 -10.68
CA LEU A 371 2.20 -17.20 -9.55
C LEU A 371 1.39 -18.49 -9.32
N LEU A 372 0.05 -18.40 -9.38
CA LEU A 372 -0.82 -19.59 -9.24
C LEU A 372 -0.51 -20.66 -10.29
N GLN A 373 -0.31 -20.25 -11.53
CA GLN A 373 0.06 -21.17 -12.62
C GLN A 373 1.43 -21.80 -12.36
N LYS A 374 2.45 -21.01 -11.99
CA LYS A 374 3.80 -21.53 -11.70
C LYS A 374 3.81 -22.50 -10.53
N ALA A 375 3.01 -22.22 -9.50
CA ALA A 375 2.85 -23.08 -8.35
C ALA A 375 1.93 -24.29 -8.62
N GLN A 376 1.24 -24.33 -9.76
CA GLN A 376 0.21 -25.32 -10.10
C GLN A 376 -0.88 -25.42 -9.02
N ILE A 377 -1.32 -24.26 -8.49
CA ILE A 377 -2.35 -24.17 -7.47
C ILE A 377 -3.60 -23.51 -8.08
N PRO A 378 -4.71 -24.22 -8.23
CA PRO A 378 -5.97 -23.60 -8.59
C PRO A 378 -6.41 -22.59 -7.51
N ALA A 379 -6.95 -21.44 -7.89
CA ALA A 379 -7.36 -20.39 -6.97
C ALA A 379 -8.34 -20.89 -5.88
N LYS A 380 -9.27 -21.78 -6.23
CA LYS A 380 -10.22 -22.41 -5.29
C LYS A 380 -9.55 -23.22 -4.16
N GLU A 381 -8.31 -23.65 -4.37
CA GLU A 381 -7.54 -24.40 -3.37
C GLU A 381 -6.76 -23.49 -2.41
N LEU A 382 -6.78 -22.17 -2.64
CA LEU A 382 -6.22 -21.24 -1.68
C LEU A 382 -6.91 -21.39 -0.32
N TRP A 383 -6.08 -21.54 0.71
CA TRP A 383 -6.54 -21.61 2.09
C TRP A 383 -7.00 -20.24 2.58
N ARG A 384 -6.19 -19.22 2.34
CA ARG A 384 -6.43 -17.84 2.76
C ARG A 384 -5.79 -16.84 1.81
N ILE A 385 -6.37 -15.66 1.72
CA ILE A 385 -5.83 -14.51 1.02
C ILE A 385 -5.69 -13.36 2.03
N TYR A 386 -4.47 -12.88 2.21
CA TYR A 386 -4.18 -11.67 2.98
C TYR A 386 -4.09 -10.48 2.04
N LEU A 387 -4.86 -9.44 2.35
CA LEU A 387 -4.73 -8.13 1.73
C LEU A 387 -4.07 -7.19 2.71
N THR A 388 -2.99 -6.55 2.29
CA THR A 388 -2.25 -5.59 3.11
C THR A 388 -1.89 -4.34 2.32
N GLY A 389 -1.16 -3.41 2.93
CA GLY A 389 -0.71 -2.17 2.32
C GLY A 389 -1.32 -0.93 2.95
N SER A 390 -1.23 0.18 2.22
CA SER A 390 -1.63 1.51 2.69
C SER A 390 -3.14 1.68 2.97
N PHE A 391 -3.97 0.75 2.50
CA PHE A 391 -5.43 0.79 2.66
C PHE A 391 -5.91 0.30 4.02
N GLY A 392 -5.07 -0.41 4.78
CA GLY A 392 -5.45 -0.99 6.06
C GLY A 392 -6.68 -1.88 5.93
N ASN A 393 -7.52 -1.89 6.97
CA ASN A 393 -8.78 -2.65 7.00
C ASN A 393 -9.91 -2.01 6.17
N SER A 394 -9.60 -1.06 5.26
CA SER A 394 -10.61 -0.31 4.51
C SER A 394 -11.16 -1.05 3.30
N LEU A 395 -10.46 -2.09 2.81
CA LEU A 395 -10.90 -2.89 1.67
C LEU A 395 -11.80 -4.02 2.15
N SER A 396 -13.01 -4.08 1.60
CA SER A 396 -13.91 -5.21 1.85
C SER A 396 -13.64 -6.33 0.84
N ALA A 397 -13.78 -7.58 1.28
CA ALA A 397 -13.69 -8.75 0.41
C ALA A 397 -14.65 -8.64 -0.79
N GLU A 398 -15.86 -8.13 -0.55
CA GLU A 398 -16.88 -7.92 -1.60
C GLU A 398 -16.42 -6.92 -2.67
N ASP A 399 -15.80 -5.81 -2.25
CA ASP A 399 -15.40 -4.76 -3.19
C ASP A 399 -14.23 -5.22 -4.06
N VAL A 400 -13.22 -5.89 -3.49
CA VAL A 400 -12.04 -6.37 -4.25
C VAL A 400 -12.37 -7.54 -5.19
N THR A 401 -13.28 -8.43 -4.79
CA THR A 401 -13.76 -9.49 -5.69
C THR A 401 -14.71 -8.94 -6.75
N GLY A 402 -15.54 -7.97 -6.38
CA GLY A 402 -16.50 -7.31 -7.28
C GLY A 402 -15.87 -6.59 -8.47
N ILE A 403 -14.63 -6.12 -8.33
CA ILE A 403 -13.85 -5.56 -9.45
C ILE A 403 -12.91 -6.58 -10.11
N GLY A 404 -12.85 -7.82 -9.62
CA GLY A 404 -11.95 -8.85 -10.13
C GLY A 404 -10.47 -8.63 -9.81
N LEU A 405 -10.14 -7.89 -8.73
CA LEU A 405 -8.77 -7.74 -8.25
C LEU A 405 -8.20 -9.05 -7.72
N LEU A 406 -9.03 -9.83 -7.03
CA LEU A 406 -8.69 -11.15 -6.54
C LEU A 406 -9.36 -12.26 -7.38
N PRO A 407 -8.79 -13.47 -7.39
CA PRO A 407 -9.47 -14.62 -7.97
C PRO A 407 -10.78 -14.91 -7.25
N GLU A 408 -11.72 -15.51 -7.98
CA GLU A 408 -12.98 -15.96 -7.38
C GLU A 408 -12.70 -16.95 -6.24
N THR A 409 -13.15 -16.59 -5.05
CA THR A 409 -12.96 -17.35 -3.82
C THR A 409 -14.04 -17.01 -2.80
N GLU A 410 -14.18 -17.85 -1.79
CA GLU A 410 -15.07 -17.60 -0.64
C GLU A 410 -14.60 -16.36 0.12
N LYS A 411 -15.53 -15.44 0.45
CA LYS A 411 -15.20 -14.16 1.09
C LYS A 411 -14.53 -14.34 2.46
N GLU A 412 -14.87 -15.42 3.14
CA GLU A 412 -14.37 -15.80 4.45
C GLU A 412 -12.87 -16.16 4.44
N LYS A 413 -12.34 -16.49 3.26
CA LYS A 413 -10.91 -16.73 3.04
C LYS A 413 -10.11 -15.45 2.90
N ILE A 414 -10.77 -14.30 2.69
CA ILE A 414 -10.10 -13.01 2.50
C ILE A 414 -10.00 -12.29 3.83
N THR A 415 -8.79 -11.94 4.23
CA THR A 415 -8.49 -11.19 5.45
C THR A 415 -7.72 -9.93 5.10
N SER A 416 -8.28 -8.76 5.42
CA SER A 416 -7.59 -7.49 5.26
C SER A 416 -6.85 -7.14 6.55
N VAL A 417 -5.56 -6.86 6.45
CA VAL A 417 -4.68 -6.52 7.58
C VAL A 417 -3.85 -5.29 7.23
N SER A 418 -3.86 -4.29 8.09
CA SER A 418 -3.06 -3.09 7.86
C SER A 418 -1.59 -3.30 8.21
N SER A 419 -0.69 -2.76 7.37
CA SER A 419 0.74 -2.60 7.73
C SER A 419 1.50 -3.88 8.05
N CYS A 420 1.24 -4.98 7.32
CA CYS A 420 1.97 -6.24 7.56
C CYS A 420 3.49 -6.08 7.38
N ALA A 421 3.95 -5.22 6.47
CA ALA A 421 5.36 -4.88 6.32
C ALA A 421 5.95 -4.30 7.63
N GLY A 422 5.24 -3.36 8.25
CA GLY A 422 5.63 -2.80 9.55
C GLY A 422 5.63 -3.85 10.68
N MET A 423 4.67 -4.79 10.66
CA MET A 423 4.61 -5.86 11.65
C MET A 423 5.78 -6.84 11.51
N GLY A 424 6.12 -7.25 10.29
CA GLY A 424 7.30 -8.08 10.04
C GLY A 424 8.60 -7.38 10.41
N ALA A 425 8.72 -6.08 10.12
CA ALA A 425 9.85 -5.27 10.56
C ALA A 425 9.95 -5.17 12.09
N ALA A 426 8.81 -5.08 12.79
CA ALA A 426 8.75 -5.11 14.26
C ALA A 426 9.19 -6.47 14.82
N MET A 427 8.76 -7.56 14.22
CA MET A 427 9.22 -8.91 14.61
C MET A 427 10.75 -9.03 14.46
N ALA A 428 11.33 -8.49 13.38
CA ALA A 428 12.77 -8.46 13.17
C ALA A 428 13.49 -7.53 14.16
N LEU A 429 12.87 -6.41 14.56
CA LEU A 429 13.40 -5.54 15.61
C LEU A 429 13.53 -6.28 16.94
N LEU A 430 12.54 -7.06 17.28
CA LEU A 430 12.39 -7.71 18.58
C LEU A 430 13.04 -9.08 18.66
N SER A 431 13.42 -9.73 17.53
CA SER A 431 13.98 -11.09 17.56
C SER A 431 15.09 -11.29 16.52
N GLY A 432 16.29 -11.63 16.99
CA GLY A 432 17.42 -12.02 16.13
C GLY A 432 17.20 -13.36 15.42
N GLN A 433 16.33 -14.21 15.94
CA GLN A 433 15.93 -15.44 15.26
C GLN A 433 15.10 -15.12 14.00
N VAL A 434 14.19 -14.14 14.10
CA VAL A 434 13.40 -13.69 12.96
C VAL A 434 14.32 -13.11 11.88
N GLN A 435 15.32 -12.30 12.25
CA GLN A 435 16.29 -11.73 11.30
C GLN A 435 16.99 -12.84 10.50
N ARG A 436 17.53 -13.85 11.16
CA ARG A 436 18.18 -15.00 10.49
C ARG A 436 17.23 -15.76 9.57
N LYS A 437 15.98 -15.97 10.01
CA LYS A 437 14.98 -16.62 9.16
C LYS A 437 14.63 -15.79 7.93
N MET A 438 14.59 -14.46 8.06
CA MET A 438 14.35 -13.58 6.92
C MET A 438 15.47 -13.69 5.88
N GLU A 439 16.73 -13.74 6.30
CA GLU A 439 17.86 -13.96 5.39
C GLU A 439 17.74 -15.30 4.65
N GLU A 440 17.46 -16.38 5.37
CA GLU A 440 17.26 -17.71 4.78
C GLU A 440 16.04 -17.75 3.83
N ASP A 441 14.94 -17.10 4.19
CA ASP A 441 13.72 -17.10 3.41
C ASP A 441 13.90 -16.24 2.13
N ALA A 442 14.63 -15.12 2.20
CA ALA A 442 14.94 -14.29 1.04
C ALA A 442 15.64 -15.08 -0.08
N GLU A 443 16.52 -16.03 0.30
CA GLU A 443 17.24 -16.88 -0.67
C GLU A 443 16.36 -18.02 -1.23
N LYS A 444 15.33 -18.45 -0.50
CA LYS A 444 14.47 -19.59 -0.87
C LYS A 444 13.25 -19.20 -1.69
N ILE A 445 12.76 -17.96 -1.53
CA ILE A 445 11.60 -17.48 -2.26
C ILE A 445 11.97 -17.30 -3.74
N CYS A 446 11.18 -17.89 -4.61
CA CYS A 446 11.37 -17.75 -6.06
C CYS A 446 10.77 -16.43 -6.53
N HIS A 447 11.62 -15.46 -6.86
CA HIS A 447 11.18 -14.26 -7.56
C HIS A 447 10.76 -14.60 -9.00
N VAL A 448 9.62 -14.08 -9.43
CA VAL A 448 9.10 -14.18 -10.79
C VAL A 448 9.10 -12.79 -11.41
N GLU A 449 10.03 -12.58 -12.36
CA GLU A 449 10.08 -11.36 -13.16
C GLU A 449 8.95 -11.36 -14.18
N LEU A 450 7.87 -10.63 -13.89
CA LEU A 450 6.64 -10.64 -14.70
C LEU A 450 6.87 -10.18 -16.15
N ALA A 451 7.78 -9.24 -16.37
CA ALA A 451 8.09 -8.74 -17.72
C ALA A 451 8.74 -9.80 -18.61
N GLY A 452 9.38 -10.81 -18.01
CA GLY A 452 9.99 -11.94 -18.72
C GLY A 452 9.03 -13.11 -19.00
N GLU A 453 7.81 -13.08 -18.45
CA GLU A 453 6.85 -14.16 -18.62
C GLU A 453 6.11 -14.06 -19.95
N PRO A 454 6.16 -15.11 -20.80
CA PRO A 454 5.62 -15.05 -22.17
C PRO A 454 4.14 -14.66 -22.23
N ASP A 455 3.32 -15.17 -21.32
CA ASP A 455 1.86 -15.00 -21.33
C ASP A 455 1.40 -13.82 -20.46
N PHE A 456 2.32 -13.08 -19.82
CA PHE A 456 1.95 -12.03 -18.88
C PHE A 456 1.18 -10.90 -19.55
N GLN A 457 1.61 -10.46 -20.74
CA GLN A 457 0.96 -9.37 -21.47
C GLN A 457 -0.49 -9.73 -21.87
N GLU A 458 -0.72 -10.95 -22.32
CA GLU A 458 -2.07 -11.43 -22.68
C GLU A 458 -2.97 -11.49 -21.44
N ARG A 459 -2.44 -12.02 -20.33
CA ARG A 459 -3.14 -12.05 -19.05
C ARG A 459 -3.47 -10.66 -18.56
N PHE A 460 -2.51 -9.75 -18.59
CA PHE A 460 -2.71 -8.37 -18.18
C PHE A 460 -3.88 -7.73 -18.95
N LEU A 461 -3.90 -7.85 -20.27
CA LEU A 461 -4.99 -7.30 -21.10
C LEU A 461 -6.34 -7.94 -20.75
N LYS A 462 -6.39 -9.25 -20.53
CA LYS A 462 -7.59 -9.97 -20.10
C LYS A 462 -8.06 -9.51 -18.74
N GLU A 463 -7.14 -9.43 -17.79
CA GLU A 463 -7.46 -9.10 -16.40
C GLU A 463 -7.71 -7.59 -16.16
N MET A 464 -7.59 -6.75 -17.18
CA MET A 464 -8.10 -5.37 -17.13
C MET A 464 -9.62 -5.32 -17.11
N ASN A 465 -10.31 -6.28 -17.72
CA ASN A 465 -11.76 -6.34 -17.73
C ASN A 465 -12.31 -6.58 -16.32
N PHE A 466 -13.45 -5.98 -16.03
CA PHE A 466 -14.22 -6.30 -14.83
C PHE A 466 -14.93 -7.64 -14.99
N PRO A 467 -15.32 -8.30 -13.89
CA PRO A 467 -16.16 -9.48 -13.97
C PRO A 467 -17.44 -9.19 -14.73
N GLY A 468 -17.85 -10.12 -15.61
CA GLY A 468 -19.12 -10.01 -16.32
C GLY A 468 -20.28 -9.99 -15.33
N ASN A 469 -21.28 -9.14 -15.60
CA ASN A 469 -22.51 -9.15 -14.82
C ASN A 469 -23.34 -10.36 -15.24
N GLU A 470 -23.48 -11.34 -14.38
CA GLU A 470 -24.66 -12.21 -14.43
C GLU A 470 -25.86 -11.35 -14.01
N VAL A 471 -26.46 -10.70 -15.01
CA VAL A 471 -27.74 -10.01 -14.81
C VAL A 471 -28.79 -11.12 -14.61
N HIS A 472 -29.14 -11.39 -13.34
CA HIS A 472 -30.30 -12.19 -12.95
C HIS A 472 -31.54 -11.32 -12.92
#